data_6ce984bcfee55b1b24d04ccc4fa407bb
#
_entry.id   6ce984bcfee55b1b24d04ccc4fa407bb
#
_cell.length_a   1.000
_cell.length_b   1.000
_cell.length_c   1.000
_cell.angle_alpha   90.00
_cell.angle_beta   90.00
_cell.angle_gamma   90.00
#
_symmetry.space_group_name_H-M   'P 1'
#
loop_
_entity.id
_entity.type
_entity.pdbx_description
1 polymer ?
#
loop_
_entity_poly.entity_id
_entity_poly.type
_entity_poly.pdbx_seq_one_letter_code
_entity_poly.pdbx_strand_id
1 'polypeptide(L)'
;AMAAYSGFAEEDYDTVFIILDKMDKIGADGVKAELVESGFAAEAADKYMSLFDELTANGNSVAWLAEKLGDFLEPEVSQNLSEIIDSVRATKASEFEITFDPTLVRGMSYYTGTIFEIAIPQFGGSCGGGGRYDKMVGKFTGKDVPACGFSIGFERIILLMMENGF
;
A
#
# COMPACT_ATOMS: atom_id res chain seq x y z
N ALA A 1 -3.12 6.00 -10.00
CA ALA A 1 -4.53 6.35 -9.91
C ALA A 1 -4.75 7.54 -8.94
N MET A 2 -4.58 7.37 -7.62
CA MET A 2 -4.85 8.43 -6.63
C MET A 2 -4.05 9.72 -6.89
N ALA A 3 -2.75 9.62 -7.17
CA ALA A 3 -1.92 10.77 -7.50
C ALA A 3 -2.40 11.47 -8.80
N ALA A 4 -2.68 10.69 -9.86
CA ALA A 4 -3.25 11.23 -11.10
C ALA A 4 -4.58 11.94 -10.89
N TYR A 5 -5.50 11.32 -10.14
CA TYR A 5 -6.78 11.92 -9.77
C TYR A 5 -6.61 13.25 -9.03
N SER A 6 -5.57 13.36 -8.22
CA SER A 6 -5.28 14.59 -7.45
C SER A 6 -4.58 15.68 -8.27
N GLY A 7 -4.09 15.33 -9.47
CA GLY A 7 -3.50 16.31 -10.41
C GLY A 7 -1.99 16.32 -10.44
N PHE A 8 -1.31 15.31 -9.87
CA PHE A 8 0.13 15.14 -10.04
C PHE A 8 0.45 14.57 -11.43
N ALA A 9 1.55 15.03 -12.04
CA ALA A 9 2.03 14.48 -13.30
C ALA A 9 2.72 13.12 -13.10
N GLU A 10 2.74 12.29 -14.13
CA GLU A 10 3.28 10.93 -14.04
C GLU A 10 4.77 10.92 -13.68
N GLU A 11 5.53 11.90 -14.18
CA GLU A 11 6.95 12.09 -13.89
C GLU A 11 7.24 12.40 -12.41
N ASP A 12 6.22 12.84 -11.66
CA ASP A 12 6.35 13.22 -10.26
C ASP A 12 5.98 12.11 -9.28
N TYR A 13 5.41 11.00 -9.77
CA TYR A 13 4.84 9.95 -8.89
C TYR A 13 5.87 9.37 -7.93
N ASP A 14 7.11 9.15 -8.36
CA ASP A 14 8.15 8.61 -7.48
C ASP A 14 8.41 9.54 -6.29
N THR A 15 8.46 10.86 -6.53
CA THR A 15 8.64 11.85 -5.48
C THR A 15 7.44 11.90 -4.54
N VAL A 16 6.22 11.90 -5.10
CA VAL A 16 4.97 11.89 -4.32
C VAL A 16 4.91 10.64 -3.43
N PHE A 17 5.28 9.48 -3.94
CA PHE A 17 5.25 8.23 -3.18
C PHE A 17 6.33 8.17 -2.10
N ILE A 18 7.53 8.70 -2.35
CA ILE A 18 8.57 8.81 -1.32
C ILE A 18 8.12 9.72 -0.17
N ILE A 19 7.40 10.80 -0.47
CA ILE A 19 6.87 11.69 0.56
C ILE A 19 5.71 11.00 1.31
N LEU A 20 4.83 10.32 0.59
CA LEU A 20 3.73 9.57 1.19
C LEU A 20 4.20 8.46 2.14
N ASP A 21 5.30 7.77 1.83
CA ASP A 21 5.90 6.73 2.68
C ASP A 21 6.29 7.23 4.08
N LYS A 22 6.33 8.54 4.26
CA LYS A 22 6.57 9.17 5.57
C LYS A 22 5.30 9.40 6.39
N MET A 23 4.13 9.04 5.86
CA MET A 23 2.83 9.31 6.50
C MET A 23 2.81 8.88 7.98
N ASP A 24 3.29 7.69 8.29
CA ASP A 24 3.34 7.16 9.66
C ASP A 24 4.25 7.95 10.60
N LYS A 25 5.22 8.69 10.04
CA LYS A 25 6.22 9.43 10.83
C LYS A 25 5.86 10.89 11.03
N ILE A 26 5.34 11.54 9.99
CA ILE A 26 5.10 12.99 9.97
C ILE A 26 3.61 13.35 9.91
N GLY A 27 2.73 12.36 9.74
CA GLY A 27 1.27 12.56 9.62
C GLY A 27 0.85 13.23 8.31
N ALA A 28 -0.45 13.37 8.13
CA ALA A 28 -1.04 13.94 6.91
C ALA A 28 -0.62 15.42 6.69
N ASP A 29 -0.58 16.22 7.75
CA ASP A 29 -0.15 17.62 7.66
C ASP A 29 1.32 17.75 7.26
N GLY A 30 2.18 16.87 7.78
CA GLY A 30 3.59 16.81 7.42
C GLY A 30 3.80 16.40 5.97
N VAL A 31 3.08 15.39 5.49
CA VAL A 31 3.12 14.96 4.07
C VAL A 31 2.66 16.09 3.17
N LYS A 32 1.54 16.76 3.50
CA LYS A 32 1.05 17.92 2.74
C LYS A 32 2.08 19.04 2.68
N ALA A 33 2.67 19.40 3.81
CA ALA A 33 3.70 20.45 3.88
C ALA A 33 4.90 20.09 3.00
N GLU A 34 5.40 18.85 3.09
CA GLU A 34 6.55 18.40 2.31
C GLU A 34 6.26 18.35 0.79
N LEU A 35 5.03 17.99 0.40
CA LEU A 35 4.61 18.06 -1.00
C LEU A 35 4.68 19.51 -1.54
N VAL A 36 4.16 20.47 -0.78
CA VAL A 36 4.20 21.88 -1.15
C VAL A 36 5.63 22.43 -1.18
N GLU A 37 6.45 22.10 -0.19
CA GLU A 37 7.89 22.46 -0.16
C GLU A 37 8.67 21.87 -1.33
N SER A 38 8.26 20.70 -1.83
CA SER A 38 8.83 20.06 -3.02
C SER A 38 8.37 20.71 -4.33
N GLY A 39 7.54 21.76 -4.27
CA GLY A 39 7.12 22.56 -5.43
C GLY A 39 5.77 22.12 -6.04
N PHE A 40 5.07 21.18 -5.43
CA PHE A 40 3.75 20.76 -5.91
C PHE A 40 2.67 21.78 -5.53
N ALA A 41 1.63 21.87 -6.37
CA ALA A 41 0.50 22.75 -6.11
C ALA A 41 -0.23 22.36 -4.80
N ALA A 42 -0.50 23.35 -3.95
CA ALA A 42 -1.19 23.14 -2.69
C ALA A 42 -2.57 22.48 -2.89
N GLU A 43 -3.27 22.83 -3.97
CA GLU A 43 -4.56 22.23 -4.32
C GLU A 43 -4.45 20.74 -4.63
N ALA A 44 -3.38 20.30 -5.31
CA ALA A 44 -3.13 18.90 -5.59
C ALA A 44 -2.81 18.12 -4.28
N ALA A 45 -1.97 18.71 -3.41
CA ALA A 45 -1.67 18.14 -2.11
C ALA A 45 -2.91 18.03 -1.22
N ASP A 46 -3.76 19.07 -1.19
CA ASP A 46 -5.02 19.06 -0.45
C ASP A 46 -5.98 17.99 -0.96
N LYS A 47 -6.17 17.91 -2.27
CA LYS A 47 -7.04 16.91 -2.89
C LYS A 47 -6.54 15.49 -2.63
N TYR A 48 -5.21 15.31 -2.64
CA TYR A 48 -4.60 14.01 -2.36
C TYR A 48 -4.82 13.56 -0.92
N MET A 49 -4.58 14.45 0.05
CA MET A 49 -4.79 14.16 1.47
C MET A 49 -6.28 13.95 1.80
N SER A 50 -7.16 14.80 1.25
CA SER A 50 -8.61 14.64 1.43
C SER A 50 -9.12 13.29 0.93
N LEU A 51 -8.50 12.73 -0.12
CA LEU A 51 -8.88 11.43 -0.65
C LEU A 51 -8.61 10.29 0.36
N PHE A 52 -7.54 10.37 1.15
CA PHE A 52 -7.26 9.41 2.22
C PHE A 52 -8.26 9.54 3.38
N ASP A 53 -8.61 10.77 3.76
CA ASP A 53 -9.62 11.02 4.80
C ASP A 53 -10.99 10.49 4.39
N GLU A 54 -11.40 10.79 3.14
CA GLU A 54 -12.66 10.28 2.58
C GLU A 54 -12.68 8.75 2.51
N LEU A 55 -11.57 8.13 2.08
CA LEU A 55 -11.46 6.67 2.02
C LEU A 55 -11.57 6.05 3.41
N THR A 56 -10.90 6.62 4.41
CA THR A 56 -10.98 6.17 5.80
C THR A 56 -12.41 6.30 6.33
N ALA A 57 -13.08 7.41 6.07
CA ALA A 57 -14.48 7.62 6.44
C ALA A 57 -15.45 6.63 5.78
N ASN A 58 -15.06 6.05 4.64
CA ASN A 58 -15.80 5.01 3.92
C ASN A 58 -15.26 3.59 4.19
N GLY A 59 -14.58 3.39 5.34
CA GLY A 59 -14.13 2.08 5.81
C GLY A 59 -13.03 1.44 4.97
N ASN A 60 -12.19 2.24 4.34
CA ASN A 60 -11.12 1.79 3.43
C ASN A 60 -11.64 0.85 2.32
N SER A 61 -12.78 1.20 1.75
CA SER A 61 -13.45 0.38 0.74
C SER A 61 -12.79 0.52 -0.63
N VAL A 62 -12.30 -0.59 -1.18
CA VAL A 62 -11.80 -0.66 -2.56
C VAL A 62 -12.89 -0.28 -3.57
N ALA A 63 -14.14 -0.72 -3.35
CA ALA A 63 -15.25 -0.40 -4.23
C ALA A 63 -15.58 1.10 -4.24
N TRP A 64 -15.59 1.73 -3.06
CA TRP A 64 -15.77 3.18 -2.96
C TRP A 64 -14.65 3.95 -3.67
N LEU A 65 -13.39 3.50 -3.47
CA LEU A 65 -12.25 4.14 -4.13
C LEU A 65 -12.33 4.01 -5.65
N ALA A 66 -12.74 2.84 -6.16
CA ALA A 66 -12.91 2.62 -7.60
C ALA A 66 -13.98 3.55 -8.19
N GLU A 67 -15.12 3.71 -7.51
CA GLU A 67 -16.17 4.64 -7.92
C GLU A 67 -15.68 6.09 -7.89
N LYS A 68 -14.96 6.49 -6.83
CA LYS A 68 -14.43 7.85 -6.65
C LYS A 68 -13.40 8.21 -7.71
N LEU A 69 -12.52 7.30 -8.06
CA LEU A 69 -11.44 7.54 -9.02
C LEU A 69 -11.92 7.44 -10.49
N GLY A 70 -12.98 6.67 -10.75
CA GLY A 70 -13.53 6.52 -12.09
C GLY A 70 -12.45 6.11 -13.11
N ASP A 71 -12.35 6.85 -14.20
CA ASP A 71 -11.42 6.59 -15.32
C ASP A 71 -9.92 6.65 -14.93
N PHE A 72 -9.59 7.16 -13.75
CA PHE A 72 -8.21 7.16 -13.24
C PHE A 72 -7.77 5.80 -12.70
N LEU A 73 -8.68 4.87 -12.46
CA LEU A 73 -8.36 3.53 -11.95
C LEU A 73 -8.86 2.46 -12.93
N GLU A 74 -7.93 1.67 -13.44
CA GLU A 74 -8.29 0.52 -14.28
C GLU A 74 -9.17 -0.48 -13.50
N PRO A 75 -10.33 -0.92 -14.05
CA PRO A 75 -11.24 -1.81 -13.35
C PRO A 75 -10.60 -3.13 -12.88
N GLU A 76 -9.63 -3.65 -13.62
CA GLU A 76 -8.90 -4.87 -13.26
C GLU A 76 -8.15 -4.73 -11.94
N VAL A 77 -7.64 -3.53 -11.63
CA VAL A 77 -6.88 -3.30 -10.38
C VAL A 77 -7.79 -3.44 -9.17
N SER A 78 -8.96 -2.80 -9.19
CA SER A 78 -9.93 -2.88 -8.09
C SER A 78 -10.54 -4.27 -7.96
N GLN A 79 -10.81 -4.96 -9.08
CA GLN A 79 -11.29 -6.34 -9.08
C GLN A 79 -10.27 -7.29 -8.47
N ASN A 80 -8.99 -7.22 -8.89
CA ASN A 80 -7.91 -8.03 -8.34
C ASN A 80 -7.75 -7.83 -6.83
N LEU A 81 -7.75 -6.57 -6.36
CA LEU A 81 -7.65 -6.28 -4.92
C LEU A 81 -8.81 -6.89 -4.14
N SER A 82 -10.04 -6.73 -4.64
CA SER A 82 -11.24 -7.28 -4.01
C SER A 82 -11.19 -8.81 -3.97
N GLU A 83 -10.81 -9.45 -5.07
CA GLU A 83 -10.69 -10.91 -5.17
C GLU A 83 -9.63 -11.45 -4.20
N ILE A 84 -8.49 -10.79 -4.06
CA ILE A 84 -7.45 -11.17 -3.10
C ILE A 84 -7.98 -11.07 -1.67
N ILE A 85 -8.60 -9.93 -1.30
CA ILE A 85 -9.15 -9.71 0.04
C ILE A 85 -10.20 -10.77 0.36
N ASP A 86 -11.11 -11.03 -0.55
CA ASP A 86 -12.20 -12.00 -0.35
C ASP A 86 -11.67 -13.44 -0.27
N SER A 87 -10.69 -13.79 -1.09
CA SER A 87 -10.03 -15.10 -1.06
C SER A 87 -9.31 -15.34 0.27
N VAL A 88 -8.60 -14.34 0.78
CA VAL A 88 -7.94 -14.44 2.09
C VAL A 88 -8.96 -14.53 3.22
N ARG A 89 -10.05 -13.77 3.17
CA ARG A 89 -11.15 -13.86 4.15
C ARG A 89 -11.80 -15.23 4.16
N ALA A 90 -12.02 -15.82 2.99
CA ALA A 90 -12.64 -17.13 2.85
C ALA A 90 -11.74 -18.30 3.30
N THR A 91 -10.42 -18.13 3.27
CA THR A 91 -9.45 -19.20 3.55
C THR A 91 -8.71 -19.04 4.88
N LYS A 92 -8.93 -17.94 5.61
CA LYS A 92 -8.26 -17.71 6.90
C LYS A 92 -8.58 -18.84 7.90
N ALA A 93 -7.54 -19.37 8.55
CA ALA A 93 -7.66 -20.42 9.56
C ALA A 93 -7.73 -19.88 11.00
N SER A 94 -7.51 -18.58 11.19
CA SER A 94 -7.57 -17.88 12.48
C SER A 94 -8.11 -16.47 12.29
N GLU A 95 -8.51 -15.84 13.37
CA GLU A 95 -9.01 -14.47 13.32
C GLU A 95 -7.86 -13.48 13.16
N PHE A 96 -7.94 -12.64 12.15
CA PHE A 96 -7.13 -11.47 11.92
C PHE A 96 -7.89 -10.45 11.07
N GLU A 97 -7.50 -9.22 11.14
CA GLU A 97 -8.07 -8.13 10.36
C GLU A 97 -7.34 -8.00 9.01
N ILE A 98 -8.09 -7.70 7.96
CA ILE A 98 -7.55 -7.34 6.65
C ILE A 98 -8.08 -5.96 6.32
N THR A 99 -7.16 -5.02 6.18
CA THR A 99 -7.47 -3.64 5.83
C THR A 99 -6.82 -3.31 4.48
N PHE A 100 -7.57 -2.66 3.60
CA PHE A 100 -6.98 -2.01 2.44
C PHE A 100 -6.34 -0.71 2.89
N ASP A 101 -5.03 -0.60 2.69
CA ASP A 101 -4.25 0.57 3.06
C ASP A 101 -3.55 1.16 1.82
N PRO A 102 -4.05 2.26 1.28
CA PRO A 102 -3.47 2.93 0.12
C PRO A 102 -2.20 3.71 0.45
N THR A 103 -1.88 3.89 1.75
CA THR A 103 -0.63 4.54 2.19
C THR A 103 0.55 3.58 2.21
N LEU A 104 0.28 2.27 2.09
CA LEU A 104 1.32 1.26 2.04
C LEU A 104 2.12 1.40 0.75
N VAL A 105 3.20 2.13 0.83
CA VAL A 105 4.20 2.27 -0.23
C VAL A 105 5.42 1.45 0.16
N ARG A 106 5.85 0.55 -0.71
CA ARG A 106 7.08 -0.23 -0.51
C ARG A 106 8.18 0.34 -1.39
N GLY A 107 9.29 0.75 -0.78
CA GLY A 107 10.43 1.38 -1.43
C GLY A 107 11.24 0.51 -2.41
N MET A 108 10.64 -0.56 -2.95
CA MET A 108 11.30 -1.45 -3.88
C MET A 108 10.56 -1.46 -5.22
N SER A 109 11.16 -0.86 -6.21
CA SER A 109 10.64 -0.68 -7.57
C SER A 109 10.42 -1.99 -8.37
N TYR A 110 10.58 -3.16 -7.75
CA TYR A 110 10.41 -4.44 -8.44
C TYR A 110 8.99 -5.02 -8.34
N TYR A 111 8.15 -4.51 -7.46
CA TYR A 111 6.76 -4.97 -7.38
C TYR A 111 5.97 -4.56 -8.62
N THR A 112 5.18 -5.48 -9.14
CA THR A 112 4.36 -5.31 -10.35
C THR A 112 2.87 -5.44 -10.09
N GLY A 113 2.46 -5.63 -8.84
CA GLY A 113 1.06 -5.80 -8.45
C GLY A 113 0.87 -5.59 -6.97
N THR A 114 -0.14 -6.25 -6.41
CA THR A 114 -0.50 -6.10 -5.00
C THR A 114 0.68 -6.36 -4.08
N ILE A 115 0.85 -5.48 -3.11
CA ILE A 115 1.77 -5.61 -1.98
C ILE A 115 0.97 -5.79 -0.70
N PHE A 116 1.57 -6.42 0.30
CA PHE A 116 0.95 -6.60 1.61
C PHE A 116 1.97 -6.49 2.73
N GLU A 117 1.48 -6.16 3.90
CA GLU A 117 2.25 -6.09 5.12
C GLU A 117 1.51 -6.80 6.25
N ILE A 118 2.25 -7.42 7.15
CA ILE A 118 1.73 -8.05 8.35
C ILE A 118 2.13 -7.18 9.53
N ALA A 119 1.15 -6.45 10.08
CA ALA A 119 1.33 -5.65 11.27
C ALA A 119 0.90 -6.44 12.51
N ILE A 120 1.67 -6.34 13.57
CA ILE A 120 1.32 -6.88 14.88
C ILE A 120 1.28 -5.71 15.87
N PRO A 121 0.11 -5.43 16.47
CA PRO A 121 -0.07 -4.26 17.33
C PRO A 121 0.96 -4.13 18.45
N GLN A 122 1.38 -5.25 19.04
CA GLN A 122 2.36 -5.30 20.13
C GLN A 122 3.73 -4.73 19.75
N PHE A 123 4.10 -4.76 18.48
CA PHE A 123 5.38 -4.22 18.00
C PHE A 123 5.31 -2.80 17.42
N GLY A 124 4.10 -2.29 17.22
CA GLY A 124 3.93 -0.98 16.57
C GLY A 124 4.55 -0.90 15.18
N GLY A 125 4.64 -2.03 14.47
CA GLY A 125 5.24 -2.08 13.14
C GLY A 125 5.11 -3.42 12.44
N SER A 126 5.67 -3.48 11.23
CA SER A 126 5.63 -4.67 10.39
C SER A 126 6.49 -5.81 10.94
N CYS A 127 5.96 -7.02 10.95
CA CYS A 127 6.72 -8.24 11.22
C CYS A 127 6.89 -9.14 10.00
N GLY A 128 6.34 -8.75 8.87
CA GLY A 128 6.49 -9.44 7.60
C GLY A 128 5.80 -8.68 6.48
N GLY A 129 6.07 -9.07 5.26
CA GLY A 129 5.41 -8.49 4.10
C GLY A 129 5.99 -8.96 2.79
N GLY A 130 5.28 -8.67 1.72
CA GLY A 130 5.64 -9.10 0.38
C GLY A 130 4.75 -8.52 -0.69
N GLY A 131 4.71 -9.19 -1.83
CA GLY A 131 3.86 -8.78 -2.94
C GLY A 131 4.17 -9.52 -4.24
N ARG A 132 3.57 -9.08 -5.33
CA ARG A 132 3.74 -9.62 -6.67
C ARG A 132 4.88 -8.91 -7.40
N TYR A 133 5.77 -9.67 -8.07
CA TYR A 133 6.97 -9.16 -8.75
C TYR A 133 7.31 -9.93 -10.04
N ASP A 134 6.40 -9.98 -10.98
CA ASP A 134 6.48 -10.80 -12.21
C ASP A 134 7.76 -10.56 -13.04
N LYS A 135 8.25 -9.31 -13.06
CA LYS A 135 9.43 -8.95 -13.87
C LYS A 135 10.77 -9.32 -13.22
N MET A 136 10.80 -9.62 -11.92
CA MET A 136 12.06 -9.90 -11.23
C MET A 136 12.67 -11.23 -11.69
N VAL A 137 11.85 -12.26 -11.81
CA VAL A 137 12.29 -13.58 -12.31
C VAL A 137 12.76 -13.47 -13.76
N GLY A 138 12.10 -12.64 -14.55
CA GLY A 138 12.44 -12.38 -15.95
C GLY A 138 13.85 -11.84 -16.17
N LYS A 139 14.38 -11.06 -15.21
CA LYS A 139 15.77 -10.57 -15.26
C LYS A 139 16.82 -11.70 -15.28
N PHE A 140 16.48 -12.86 -14.72
CA PHE A 140 17.37 -14.02 -14.66
C PHE A 140 17.07 -15.05 -15.77
N THR A 141 15.81 -15.16 -16.17
CA THR A 141 15.34 -16.21 -17.10
C THR A 141 15.13 -15.69 -18.53
N GLY A 142 15.12 -14.37 -18.72
CA GLY A 142 14.80 -13.74 -20.00
C GLY A 142 13.32 -13.82 -20.41
N LYS A 143 12.44 -14.25 -19.52
CA LYS A 143 10.99 -14.35 -19.73
C LYS A 143 10.24 -13.82 -18.51
N ASP A 144 9.16 -13.08 -18.73
CA ASP A 144 8.26 -12.68 -17.66
C ASP A 144 7.60 -13.92 -17.07
N VAL A 145 7.73 -14.08 -15.75
CA VAL A 145 7.17 -15.20 -14.99
C VAL A 145 6.38 -14.62 -13.83
N PRO A 146 5.06 -14.89 -13.74
CA PRO A 146 4.27 -14.49 -12.58
C PRO A 146 4.90 -15.04 -11.29
N ALA A 147 5.21 -14.13 -10.38
CA ALA A 147 5.83 -14.48 -9.13
C ALA A 147 5.31 -13.59 -8.00
N CYS A 148 5.13 -14.19 -6.83
CA CYS A 148 4.87 -13.49 -5.58
C CYS A 148 5.70 -14.12 -4.47
N GLY A 149 5.95 -13.36 -3.43
CA GLY A 149 6.67 -13.85 -2.27
C GLY A 149 6.62 -12.88 -1.11
N PHE A 150 7.12 -13.34 0.00
CA PHE A 150 7.14 -12.55 1.22
C PHE A 150 8.36 -12.91 2.08
N SER A 151 8.66 -12.03 3.02
CA SER A 151 9.64 -12.25 4.08
C SER A 151 9.00 -12.04 5.44
N ILE A 152 9.55 -12.72 6.44
CA ILE A 152 9.11 -12.65 7.84
C ILE A 152 10.28 -12.11 8.66
N GLY A 153 10.00 -11.16 9.55
CA GLY A 153 10.97 -10.64 10.51
C GLY A 153 11.22 -11.70 11.61
N PHE A 154 12.20 -12.56 11.39
CA PHE A 154 12.48 -13.71 12.26
C PHE A 154 12.65 -13.29 13.73
N GLU A 155 13.50 -12.31 14.02
CA GLU A 155 13.75 -11.84 15.38
C GLU A 155 12.49 -11.29 16.03
N ARG A 156 11.66 -10.57 15.27
CA ARG A 156 10.39 -10.02 15.78
C ARG A 156 9.41 -11.12 16.17
N ILE A 157 9.33 -12.16 15.38
CA ILE A 157 8.48 -13.32 15.69
C ILE A 157 8.99 -14.07 16.92
N ILE A 158 10.30 -14.29 17.03
CA ILE A 158 10.89 -14.94 18.20
C ILE A 158 10.61 -14.12 19.48
N LEU A 159 10.79 -12.81 19.44
CA LEU A 159 10.49 -11.97 20.58
C LEU A 159 9.02 -12.08 21.00
N LEU A 160 8.10 -12.04 20.02
CA LEU A 160 6.67 -12.24 20.30
C LEU A 160 6.37 -13.58 20.97
N MET A 161 6.97 -14.65 20.46
CA MET A 161 6.78 -15.99 21.03
C MET A 161 7.26 -16.02 22.48
N MET A 162 8.45 -15.48 22.76
CA MET A 162 9.01 -15.41 24.11
C MET A 162 8.14 -14.59 25.06
N GLU A 163 7.61 -13.45 24.62
CA GLU A 163 6.71 -12.59 25.42
C GLU A 163 5.36 -13.26 25.72
N ASN A 164 4.90 -14.15 24.84
CA ASN A 164 3.65 -14.90 25.03
C ASN A 164 3.85 -16.30 25.64
N GLY A 165 5.07 -16.64 26.07
CA GLY A 165 5.34 -17.84 26.84
C GLY A 165 5.48 -19.12 25.99
N PHE A 166 5.87 -18.95 24.73
CA PHE A 166 6.21 -20.07 23.84
C PHE A 166 7.70 -20.42 23.86
#